data_903182a6922119b0654a73655a4fc613
#
_entry.id   903182a6922119b0654a73655a4fc613
#
_cell.length_a   1.000
_cell.length_b   1.000
_cell.length_c   1.000
_cell.angle_alpha   90.00
_cell.angle_beta   90.00
_cell.angle_gamma   90.00
#
_symmetry.space_group_name_H-M   'P 1'
#
loop_
_entity.id
_entity.type
_entity.pdbx_description
1 polymer ?
#
loop_
_entity_poly.entity_id
_entity_poly.type
_entity_poly.pdbx_seq_one_letter_code
_entity_poly.pdbx_strand_id
1 'polypeptide(L)'
;TTLEVQSLLAVAGNPEGIHDIKPLEEISPPWIHYLWMALAVLALLGLFYFLWRRWKSRPTEQVSSAARPALTPEELAYKELAALKTKGWLEIGRIQDHFFELSEIFRRYLENRYLFPAQEWTTEEITAHFKHFPKLSENLKQQARTILTQTDRIKFAKAEQTEGRDEMQSIISFIQTATEPVSQAPNQS
;
A
#
# COMPACT_ATOMS: atom_id res chain seq x y z
N THR A 1 -19.53 -98.32 21.58
CA THR A 1 -19.55 -97.07 20.77
C THR A 1 -18.50 -96.14 21.36
N THR A 2 -17.32 -96.16 20.80
CA THR A 2 -16.23 -95.25 21.14
C THR A 2 -16.40 -93.94 20.35
N LEU A 3 -16.62 -92.85 21.03
CA LEU A 3 -16.65 -91.51 20.46
C LEU A 3 -15.21 -91.05 20.26
N GLU A 4 -14.82 -90.91 19.02
CA GLU A 4 -13.54 -90.33 18.63
C GLU A 4 -13.66 -88.83 18.60
N VAL A 5 -13.07 -88.14 19.56
CA VAL A 5 -13.02 -86.69 19.65
C VAL A 5 -11.86 -86.21 18.80
N GLN A 6 -12.14 -85.75 17.58
CA GLN A 6 -11.15 -85.08 16.76
C GLN A 6 -10.98 -83.65 17.21
N SER A 7 -9.76 -83.24 17.57
CA SER A 7 -9.45 -81.89 17.94
C SER A 7 -9.61 -80.98 16.72
N LEU A 8 -10.45 -79.98 16.79
CA LEU A 8 -10.68 -78.97 15.76
C LEU A 8 -9.41 -78.17 15.45
N LEU A 9 -8.39 -78.23 16.34
CA LEU A 9 -7.08 -77.58 16.13
C LEU A 9 -6.21 -78.29 15.08
N ALA A 10 -6.51 -79.55 14.74
CA ALA A 10 -5.79 -80.31 13.71
C ALA A 10 -6.32 -80.04 12.29
N VAL A 11 -7.55 -79.48 12.17
CA VAL A 11 -8.19 -79.16 10.89
C VAL A 11 -7.94 -77.72 10.44
N ALA A 12 -7.66 -76.81 11.36
CA ALA A 12 -7.21 -75.48 11.03
C ALA A 12 -5.70 -75.52 10.77
N GLY A 13 -5.34 -75.71 9.53
CA GLY A 13 -3.94 -75.83 9.10
C GLY A 13 -3.02 -74.84 9.77
N ASN A 14 -1.97 -75.41 10.32
CA ASN A 14 -0.72 -74.79 10.69
C ASN A 14 -0.79 -73.46 11.47
N PRO A 15 -0.57 -73.44 12.76
CA PRO A 15 -0.28 -72.22 13.49
C PRO A 15 1.16 -71.78 13.19
N GLU A 16 1.48 -71.49 11.95
CA GLU A 16 2.69 -70.75 11.66
C GLU A 16 2.49 -69.32 12.05
N GLY A 17 3.13 -69.00 13.15
CA GLY A 17 3.47 -67.65 13.45
C GLY A 17 2.40 -66.91 14.24
N ILE A 18 2.59 -66.84 15.52
CA ILE A 18 2.20 -65.66 16.27
C ILE A 18 2.80 -64.48 15.49
N HIS A 19 1.98 -63.77 14.73
CA HIS A 19 2.42 -62.54 14.07
C HIS A 19 2.90 -61.64 15.19
N ASP A 20 4.16 -61.28 15.09
CA ASP A 20 4.79 -60.37 16.01
C ASP A 20 3.97 -59.07 16.06
N ILE A 21 3.78 -58.55 17.28
CA ILE A 21 3.00 -57.34 17.52
C ILE A 21 3.66 -56.25 16.70
N LYS A 22 2.92 -55.67 15.76
CA LYS A 22 3.31 -54.53 14.94
C LYS A 22 3.98 -53.51 15.86
N PRO A 23 5.24 -53.11 15.59
CA PRO A 23 5.94 -52.14 16.45
C PRO A 23 5.06 -50.91 16.59
N LEU A 24 5.06 -50.31 17.78
CA LEU A 24 4.34 -49.07 18.05
C LEU A 24 4.74 -48.06 16.98
N GLU A 25 3.82 -47.73 16.11
CA GLU A 25 3.97 -46.60 15.20
C GLU A 25 4.07 -45.36 16.09
N GLU A 26 5.24 -44.70 16.07
CA GLU A 26 5.41 -43.43 16.77
C GLU A 26 4.49 -42.39 16.15
N ILE A 27 3.33 -42.23 16.72
CA ILE A 27 2.37 -41.21 16.36
C ILE A 27 2.99 -39.88 16.79
N SER A 28 3.67 -39.22 15.88
CA SER A 28 4.13 -37.84 16.10
C SER A 28 2.93 -37.01 16.57
N PRO A 29 3.00 -36.36 17.73
CA PRO A 29 1.84 -35.66 18.26
C PRO A 29 1.39 -34.60 17.26
N PRO A 30 0.11 -34.56 16.86
CA PRO A 30 -0.39 -33.70 15.79
C PRO A 30 -0.18 -32.21 16.03
N TRP A 31 0.05 -31.79 17.28
CA TRP A 31 0.33 -30.41 17.64
C TRP A 31 1.64 -29.85 17.05
N ILE A 32 2.62 -30.70 16.72
CA ILE A 32 3.88 -30.27 16.08
C ILE A 32 3.61 -29.68 14.70
N HIS A 33 2.69 -30.26 13.94
CA HIS A 33 2.30 -29.74 12.61
C HIS A 33 1.60 -28.39 12.74
N TYR A 34 0.75 -28.21 13.76
CA TYR A 34 0.11 -26.91 14.04
C TYR A 34 1.12 -25.87 14.48
N LEU A 35 2.16 -26.24 15.21
CA LEU A 35 3.26 -25.35 15.60
C LEU A 35 4.04 -24.86 14.38
N TRP A 36 4.40 -25.75 13.46
CA TRP A 36 5.09 -25.37 12.22
C TRP A 36 4.20 -24.50 11.32
N MET A 37 2.92 -24.80 11.25
CA MET A 37 1.95 -24.00 10.51
C MET A 37 1.79 -22.60 11.12
N ALA A 38 1.71 -22.49 12.44
CA ALA A 38 1.65 -21.20 13.15
C ALA A 38 2.92 -20.38 12.92
N LEU A 39 4.10 -21.02 12.95
CA LEU A 39 5.37 -20.37 12.68
C LEU A 39 5.45 -19.86 11.22
N ALA A 40 4.98 -20.65 10.26
CA ALA A 40 4.92 -20.26 8.86
C ALA A 40 3.99 -19.06 8.63
N VAL A 41 2.83 -19.04 9.25
CA VAL A 41 1.89 -17.90 9.19
C VAL A 41 2.50 -16.65 9.81
N LEU A 42 3.17 -16.79 10.96
CA LEU A 42 3.85 -15.67 11.61
C LEU A 42 4.98 -15.11 10.74
N ALA A 43 5.76 -15.98 10.09
CA ALA A 43 6.82 -15.60 9.16
C ALA A 43 6.25 -14.88 7.93
N LEU A 44 5.15 -15.36 7.37
CA LEU A 44 4.46 -14.71 6.24
C LEU A 44 3.90 -13.34 6.63
N LEU A 45 3.28 -13.21 7.80
CA LEU A 45 2.80 -11.93 8.32
C LEU A 45 3.95 -10.96 8.57
N GLY A 46 5.06 -11.43 9.14
CA GLY A 46 6.28 -10.65 9.34
C GLY A 46 6.89 -10.19 8.01
N LEU A 47 6.96 -11.08 7.02
CA LEU A 47 7.45 -10.77 5.68
C LEU A 47 6.50 -9.76 4.98
N PHE A 48 5.19 -9.98 5.07
CA PHE A 48 4.20 -9.06 4.52
C PHE A 48 4.29 -7.68 5.17
N TYR A 49 4.38 -7.63 6.50
CA TYR A 49 4.58 -6.37 7.24
C TYR A 49 5.90 -5.70 6.85
N PHE A 50 7.00 -6.47 6.72
CA PHE A 50 8.30 -5.94 6.30
C PHE A 50 8.27 -5.41 4.87
N LEU A 51 7.65 -6.13 3.93
CA LEU A 51 7.49 -5.70 2.55
C LEU A 51 6.57 -4.48 2.45
N TRP A 52 5.47 -4.47 3.21
CA TRP A 52 4.55 -3.34 3.28
C TRP A 52 5.22 -2.11 3.88
N ARG A 53 5.95 -2.29 4.98
CA ARG A 53 6.77 -1.23 5.57
C ARG A 53 7.85 -0.74 4.61
N ARG A 54 8.53 -1.63 3.88
CA ARG A 54 9.52 -1.28 2.87
C ARG A 54 8.90 -0.58 1.66
N TRP A 55 7.67 -0.94 1.29
CA TRP A 55 6.92 -0.25 0.24
C TRP A 55 6.44 1.14 0.73
N LYS A 56 5.97 1.23 1.96
CA LYS A 56 5.58 2.49 2.60
C LYS A 56 6.80 3.36 2.96
N SER A 57 7.90 2.75 3.33
CA SER A 57 9.23 3.38 3.48
C SER A 57 10.04 3.21 2.18
N ARG A 58 9.45 3.56 1.02
CA ARG A 58 10.34 4.07 -0.02
C ARG A 58 11.01 5.26 0.66
N PRO A 59 12.35 5.26 0.82
CA PRO A 59 12.97 6.44 1.34
C PRO A 59 12.52 7.57 0.41
N THR A 60 11.71 8.51 0.89
CA THR A 60 12.03 9.87 0.57
C THR A 60 13.52 9.87 0.75
N GLU A 61 14.31 9.96 -0.31
CA GLU A 61 15.69 10.31 -0.17
C GLU A 61 15.67 11.54 0.76
N GLN A 62 15.79 11.24 2.04
CA GLN A 62 16.40 12.19 2.93
C GLN A 62 17.79 12.34 2.30
N VAL A 63 17.86 13.25 1.34
CA VAL A 63 19.10 13.77 0.86
C VAL A 63 19.82 14.15 2.14
N SER A 64 20.68 13.22 2.54
CA SER A 64 21.66 13.42 3.59
C SER A 64 22.09 14.88 3.49
N SER A 65 21.86 15.61 4.56
CA SER A 65 22.20 17.02 4.71
C SER A 65 23.74 17.19 4.66
N ALA A 66 24.29 16.96 3.49
CA ALA A 66 25.65 17.33 3.12
C ALA A 66 25.52 18.27 1.92
N ALA A 67 25.40 19.57 2.20
CA ALA A 67 25.78 20.70 1.35
C ALA A 67 25.23 20.71 -0.10
N ARG A 68 23.93 20.39 -0.31
CA ARG A 68 23.16 20.92 -1.42
C ARG A 68 22.06 21.82 -0.85
N PRO A 69 21.79 23.02 -1.42
CA PRO A 69 20.64 23.80 -0.98
C PRO A 69 19.40 22.91 -1.02
N ALA A 70 18.75 22.77 0.11
CA ALA A 70 17.52 21.97 0.20
C ALA A 70 16.54 22.52 -0.83
N LEU A 71 16.10 21.69 -1.78
CA LEU A 71 15.10 22.06 -2.78
C LEU A 71 13.87 22.58 -2.05
N THR A 72 13.31 23.66 -2.56
CA THR A 72 12.01 24.12 -2.04
C THR A 72 10.93 23.06 -2.28
N PRO A 73 9.82 23.07 -1.50
CA PRO A 73 8.70 22.16 -1.75
C PRO A 73 8.22 22.20 -3.19
N GLU A 74 8.24 23.37 -3.81
CA GLU A 74 7.84 23.61 -5.20
C GLU A 74 8.81 22.95 -6.17
N GLU A 75 10.11 23.17 -6.00
CA GLU A 75 11.15 22.56 -6.85
C GLU A 75 11.13 21.04 -6.79
N LEU A 76 10.90 20.49 -5.59
CA LEU A 76 10.76 19.05 -5.41
C LEU A 76 9.54 18.52 -6.16
N ALA A 77 8.39 19.20 -6.02
CA ALA A 77 7.16 18.80 -6.71
C ALA A 77 7.32 18.86 -8.24
N TYR A 78 7.91 19.92 -8.78
CA TYR A 78 8.16 20.00 -10.22
C TYR A 78 9.10 18.91 -10.73
N LYS A 79 10.14 18.59 -9.97
CA LYS A 79 11.07 17.49 -10.30
C LYS A 79 10.35 16.15 -10.35
N GLU A 80 9.50 15.87 -9.36
CA GLU A 80 8.74 14.63 -9.29
C GLU A 80 7.67 14.53 -10.38
N LEU A 81 6.96 15.62 -10.69
CA LEU A 81 6.00 15.68 -11.80
C LEU A 81 6.69 15.47 -13.16
N ALA A 82 7.88 16.05 -13.36
CA ALA A 82 8.68 15.82 -14.56
C ALA A 82 9.12 14.36 -14.68
N ALA A 83 9.55 13.74 -13.57
CA ALA A 83 9.91 12.33 -13.53
C ALA A 83 8.70 11.42 -13.83
N LEU A 84 7.52 11.74 -13.30
CA LEU A 84 6.29 11.01 -13.59
C LEU A 84 5.93 11.10 -15.09
N LYS A 85 6.06 12.28 -15.67
CA LYS A 85 5.81 12.49 -17.11
C LYS A 85 6.73 11.62 -17.98
N THR A 86 8.01 11.49 -17.62
CA THR A 86 8.98 10.68 -18.40
C THR A 86 8.71 9.19 -18.34
N LYS A 87 7.92 8.70 -17.36
CA LYS A 87 7.53 7.29 -17.26
C LYS A 87 6.53 6.86 -18.35
N GLY A 88 5.84 7.80 -19.00
CA GLY A 88 4.92 7.51 -20.08
C GLY A 88 3.76 6.55 -19.74
N TRP A 89 3.37 6.48 -18.48
CA TRP A 89 2.37 5.50 -18.03
C TRP A 89 0.99 5.66 -18.65
N LEU A 90 0.60 6.89 -18.99
CA LEU A 90 -0.66 7.15 -19.68
C LEU A 90 -0.65 6.57 -21.10
N GLU A 91 0.51 6.60 -21.77
CA GLU A 91 0.68 6.13 -23.14
C GLU A 91 0.62 4.61 -23.25
N ILE A 92 1.06 3.91 -22.20
CA ILE A 92 1.04 2.43 -22.12
C ILE A 92 -0.20 1.90 -21.37
N GLY A 93 -1.20 2.75 -21.09
CA GLY A 93 -2.45 2.34 -20.44
C GLY A 93 -2.37 2.07 -18.94
N ARG A 94 -1.26 2.43 -18.27
CA ARG A 94 -1.10 2.30 -16.80
C ARG A 94 -1.67 3.50 -16.07
N ILE A 95 -2.95 3.78 -16.28
CA ILE A 95 -3.62 4.98 -15.79
C ILE A 95 -3.66 5.00 -14.26
N GLN A 96 -4.00 3.89 -13.62
CA GLN A 96 -4.09 3.81 -12.16
C GLN A 96 -2.75 4.09 -11.48
N ASP A 97 -1.65 3.54 -12.01
CA ASP A 97 -0.31 3.77 -11.46
C ASP A 97 0.09 5.24 -11.59
N HIS A 98 -0.23 5.86 -12.73
CA HIS A 98 0.00 7.29 -12.96
C HIS A 98 -0.73 8.15 -11.92
N PHE A 99 -2.02 7.92 -11.72
CA PHE A 99 -2.81 8.70 -10.76
C PHE A 99 -2.47 8.40 -9.31
N PHE A 100 -2.04 7.18 -9.03
CA PHE A 100 -1.54 6.84 -7.70
C PHE A 100 -0.32 7.69 -7.37
N GLU A 101 0.69 7.72 -8.25
CA GLU A 101 1.90 8.51 -8.03
C GLU A 101 1.62 10.02 -8.08
N LEU A 102 0.77 10.47 -8.98
CA LEU A 102 0.36 11.87 -9.07
C LEU A 102 -0.29 12.37 -7.77
N SER A 103 -1.17 11.58 -7.19
CA SER A 103 -1.81 11.87 -5.89
C SER A 103 -0.78 11.91 -4.75
N GLU A 104 0.21 11.00 -4.75
CA GLU A 104 1.27 11.00 -3.74
C GLU A 104 2.18 12.22 -3.85
N ILE A 105 2.54 12.64 -5.07
CA ILE A 105 3.32 13.86 -5.30
C ILE A 105 2.59 15.08 -4.76
N PHE A 106 1.30 15.21 -5.06
CA PHE A 106 0.51 16.34 -4.59
C PHE A 106 0.35 16.36 -3.07
N ARG A 107 0.06 15.22 -2.43
CA ARG A 107 -0.01 15.10 -0.96
C ARG A 107 1.32 15.44 -0.30
N ARG A 108 2.44 14.99 -0.85
CA ARG A 108 3.78 15.32 -0.36
C ARG A 108 4.09 16.80 -0.48
N TYR A 109 3.69 17.43 -1.59
CA TYR A 109 3.81 18.87 -1.74
C TYR A 109 3.02 19.62 -0.66
N LEU A 110 1.76 19.24 -0.42
CA LEU A 110 0.92 19.85 0.61
C LEU A 110 1.55 19.68 2.01
N GLU A 111 2.09 18.51 2.31
CA GLU A 111 2.76 18.21 3.57
C GLU A 111 3.99 19.10 3.79
N ASN A 112 4.87 19.18 2.78
CA ASN A 112 6.10 19.95 2.87
C ASN A 112 5.84 21.46 2.91
N ARG A 113 4.82 21.94 2.20
CA ARG A 113 4.50 23.36 2.10
C ARG A 113 3.73 23.89 3.29
N TYR A 114 2.79 23.11 3.80
CA TYR A 114 1.86 23.55 4.83
C TYR A 114 2.06 22.89 6.19
N LEU A 115 2.99 21.94 6.30
CA LEU A 115 3.46 21.30 7.53
C LEU A 115 2.32 20.56 8.30
N PHE A 116 1.53 19.76 7.57
CA PHE A 116 0.56 18.82 8.17
C PHE A 116 0.68 17.45 7.47
N PRO A 117 0.33 16.32 8.08
CA PRO A 117 0.59 14.97 7.55
C PRO A 117 -0.35 14.58 6.42
N ALA A 118 -0.28 15.29 5.27
CA ALA A 118 -1.18 15.10 4.14
C ALA A 118 -1.08 13.72 3.49
N GLN A 119 0.06 13.05 3.60
CA GLN A 119 0.26 11.70 3.05
C GLN A 119 -0.47 10.63 3.87
N GLU A 120 -0.69 10.88 5.16
CA GLU A 120 -1.36 9.94 6.07
C GLU A 120 -2.87 10.16 6.11
N TRP A 121 -3.34 11.33 5.71
CA TRP A 121 -4.73 11.74 5.80
C TRP A 121 -5.54 11.37 4.57
N THR A 122 -6.82 11.11 4.79
CA THR A 122 -7.81 10.98 3.71
C THR A 122 -8.11 12.33 3.07
N THR A 123 -8.72 12.30 1.88
CA THR A 123 -9.14 13.54 1.19
C THR A 123 -10.15 14.34 2.02
N GLU A 124 -11.02 13.68 2.76
CA GLU A 124 -12.00 14.29 3.66
C GLU A 124 -11.32 15.00 4.82
N GLU A 125 -10.31 14.38 5.45
CA GLU A 125 -9.55 14.95 6.56
C GLU A 125 -8.74 16.17 6.12
N ILE A 126 -8.07 16.10 4.96
CA ILE A 126 -7.35 17.22 4.37
C ILE A 126 -8.32 18.38 4.08
N THR A 127 -9.47 18.06 3.50
CA THR A 127 -10.50 19.09 3.18
C THR A 127 -11.09 19.73 4.44
N ALA A 128 -11.32 18.94 5.48
CA ALA A 128 -11.78 19.45 6.78
C ALA A 128 -10.73 20.37 7.43
N HIS A 129 -9.46 19.98 7.36
CA HIS A 129 -8.35 20.78 7.87
C HIS A 129 -8.25 22.14 7.15
N PHE A 130 -8.41 22.15 5.82
CA PHE A 130 -8.36 23.38 5.03
C PHE A 130 -9.45 24.39 5.38
N LYS A 131 -10.63 23.96 5.86
CA LYS A 131 -11.68 24.90 6.30
C LYS A 131 -11.20 25.86 7.37
N HIS A 132 -10.32 25.40 8.24
CA HIS A 132 -9.78 26.16 9.37
C HIS A 132 -8.36 26.69 9.14
N PHE A 133 -7.81 26.53 7.92
CA PHE A 133 -6.44 26.89 7.60
C PHE A 133 -6.38 28.30 6.97
N PRO A 134 -5.95 29.33 7.71
CA PRO A 134 -6.03 30.72 7.27
C PRO A 134 -4.99 31.07 6.20
N LYS A 135 -3.92 30.27 6.08
CA LYS A 135 -2.82 30.56 5.12
C LYS A 135 -3.17 30.25 3.68
N LEU A 136 -4.31 29.60 3.42
CA LEU A 136 -4.74 29.21 2.08
C LEU A 136 -5.99 30.01 1.69
N SER A 137 -5.96 30.62 0.51
CA SER A 137 -7.15 31.32 -0.03
C SER A 137 -8.29 30.31 -0.32
N GLU A 138 -9.52 30.77 -0.31
CA GLU A 138 -10.69 29.91 -0.58
C GLU A 138 -10.61 29.27 -1.98
N ASN A 139 -10.08 29.98 -2.95
CA ASN A 139 -9.85 29.46 -4.30
C ASN A 139 -8.87 28.26 -4.27
N LEU A 140 -7.73 28.41 -3.60
CA LEU A 140 -6.76 27.33 -3.46
C LEU A 140 -7.30 26.14 -2.67
N LYS A 141 -8.10 26.37 -1.64
CA LYS A 141 -8.79 25.28 -0.91
C LYS A 141 -9.70 24.48 -1.82
N GLN A 142 -10.48 25.17 -2.66
CA GLN A 142 -11.38 24.53 -3.61
C GLN A 142 -10.60 23.77 -4.70
N GLN A 143 -9.52 24.36 -5.23
CA GLN A 143 -8.67 23.69 -6.21
C GLN A 143 -8.03 22.42 -5.62
N ALA A 144 -7.45 22.50 -4.42
CA ALA A 144 -6.88 21.34 -3.74
C ALA A 144 -7.90 20.22 -3.53
N ARG A 145 -9.11 20.58 -3.08
CA ARG A 145 -10.20 19.61 -2.93
C ARG A 145 -10.57 18.95 -4.26
N THR A 146 -10.67 19.73 -5.32
CA THR A 146 -11.00 19.20 -6.66
C THR A 146 -9.94 18.23 -7.14
N ILE A 147 -8.65 18.60 -7.05
CA ILE A 147 -7.51 17.75 -7.44
C ILE A 147 -7.52 16.43 -6.65
N LEU A 148 -7.63 16.50 -5.32
CA LEU A 148 -7.65 15.31 -4.48
C LEU A 148 -8.83 14.39 -4.81
N THR A 149 -10.04 14.95 -4.96
CA THR A 149 -11.23 14.16 -5.27
C THR A 149 -11.13 13.51 -6.65
N GLN A 150 -10.63 14.23 -7.65
CA GLN A 150 -10.48 13.70 -9.02
C GLN A 150 -9.41 12.60 -9.08
N THR A 151 -8.26 12.83 -8.48
CA THR A 151 -7.19 11.82 -8.43
C THR A 151 -7.63 10.56 -7.69
N ASP A 152 -8.36 10.67 -6.58
CA ASP A 152 -8.89 9.52 -5.86
C ASP A 152 -9.99 8.80 -6.66
N ARG A 153 -10.87 9.53 -7.33
CA ARG A 153 -11.89 8.93 -8.21
C ARG A 153 -11.27 8.07 -9.30
N ILE A 154 -10.20 8.54 -9.95
CA ILE A 154 -9.55 7.80 -11.05
C ILE A 154 -8.74 6.62 -10.51
N LYS A 155 -8.09 6.74 -9.35
CA LYS A 155 -7.39 5.62 -8.69
C LYS A 155 -8.31 4.43 -8.42
N PHE A 156 -9.57 4.67 -8.04
CA PHE A 156 -10.51 3.65 -7.61
C PHE A 156 -11.56 3.27 -8.67
N ALA A 157 -11.77 4.10 -9.69
CA ALA A 157 -12.64 3.79 -10.81
C ALA A 157 -11.81 3.28 -12.00
N LYS A 158 -12.36 2.34 -12.79
CA LYS A 158 -11.86 2.03 -14.13
C LYS A 158 -12.25 3.18 -15.05
N ALA A 159 -11.60 4.34 -14.92
CA ALA A 159 -11.93 5.54 -15.67
C ALA A 159 -11.40 5.46 -17.12
N GLU A 160 -12.14 6.00 -18.04
CA GLU A 160 -11.78 6.07 -19.45
C GLU A 160 -10.60 7.02 -19.70
N GLN A 161 -9.81 6.72 -20.72
CA GLN A 161 -8.45 7.21 -21.00
C GLN A 161 -8.27 8.73 -21.20
N THR A 162 -9.32 9.53 -21.15
CA THR A 162 -9.29 10.93 -21.62
C THR A 162 -8.89 11.96 -20.57
N GLU A 163 -8.99 11.64 -19.27
CA GLU A 163 -8.90 12.63 -18.18
C GLU A 163 -7.50 12.85 -17.59
N GLY A 164 -6.48 12.09 -18.01
CA GLY A 164 -5.19 12.02 -17.29
C GLY A 164 -4.20 13.16 -17.52
N ARG A 165 -4.39 14.00 -18.53
CA ARG A 165 -3.45 15.11 -18.85
C ARG A 165 -3.79 16.40 -18.12
N ASP A 166 -5.07 16.62 -17.85
CA ASP A 166 -5.56 17.87 -17.27
C ASP A 166 -5.26 17.97 -15.77
N GLU A 167 -5.24 16.84 -15.06
CA GLU A 167 -4.97 16.81 -13.61
C GLU A 167 -3.53 17.17 -13.27
N MET A 168 -2.55 16.70 -14.05
CA MET A 168 -1.16 17.11 -13.86
C MET A 168 -1.01 18.63 -14.06
N GLN A 169 -1.66 19.19 -15.06
CA GLN A 169 -1.65 20.61 -15.32
C GLN A 169 -2.36 21.39 -14.20
N SER A 170 -3.42 20.83 -13.63
CA SER A 170 -4.14 21.40 -12.49
C SER A 170 -3.25 21.49 -11.25
N ILE A 171 -2.43 20.47 -10.99
CA ILE A 171 -1.45 20.48 -9.89
C ILE A 171 -0.36 21.53 -10.14
N ILE A 172 0.16 21.62 -11.36
CA ILE A 172 1.16 22.62 -11.72
C ILE A 172 0.60 24.02 -11.51
N SER A 173 -0.61 24.28 -11.96
CA SER A 173 -1.31 25.56 -11.77
C SER A 173 -1.54 25.89 -10.30
N PHE A 174 -1.92 24.89 -9.49
CA PHE A 174 -2.04 25.05 -8.04
C PHE A 174 -0.72 25.49 -7.40
N ILE A 175 0.38 24.78 -7.73
CA ILE A 175 1.72 25.11 -7.19
C ILE A 175 2.13 26.52 -7.58
N GLN A 176 1.91 26.92 -8.82
CA GLN A 176 2.22 28.28 -9.29
C GLN A 176 1.43 29.34 -8.52
N THR A 177 0.11 29.18 -8.40
CA THR A 177 -0.75 30.11 -7.68
C THR A 177 -0.44 30.16 -6.18
N ALA A 178 -0.06 29.01 -5.59
CA ALA A 178 0.31 28.92 -4.18
C ALA A 178 1.69 29.54 -3.88
N THR A 179 2.55 29.67 -4.88
CA THR A 179 3.90 30.26 -4.77
C THR A 179 3.87 31.78 -4.97
N GLU A 180 2.88 32.30 -5.72
CA GLU A 180 2.73 33.76 -5.86
C GLU A 180 2.44 34.37 -4.48
N PRO A 181 3.22 35.39 -4.04
CA PRO A 181 2.89 36.10 -2.83
C PRO A 181 1.50 36.70 -3.01
N VAL A 182 0.62 36.49 -2.03
CA VAL A 182 -0.72 37.08 -2.00
C VAL A 182 -0.55 38.59 -2.19
N SER A 183 -0.57 39.03 -3.45
CA SER A 183 -0.61 40.44 -3.79
C SER A 183 -1.93 40.98 -3.26
N GLN A 184 -1.83 41.87 -2.31
CA GLN A 184 -2.90 42.51 -1.58
C GLN A 184 -4.08 42.85 -2.49
N ALA A 185 -5.26 42.39 -2.08
CA ALA A 185 -6.49 42.85 -2.67
C ALA A 185 -6.48 44.40 -2.78
N PRO A 186 -6.90 44.99 -3.93
CA PRO A 186 -7.00 46.43 -4.00
C PRO A 186 -8.05 46.88 -2.98
N ASN A 187 -7.60 47.73 -2.05
CA ASN A 187 -8.41 48.42 -1.07
C ASN A 187 -9.47 49.24 -1.87
N GLN A 188 -10.69 48.74 -1.93
CA GLN A 188 -11.82 49.53 -2.46
C GLN A 188 -12.26 50.46 -1.33
N SER A 189 -11.85 51.69 -1.45
CA SER A 189 -12.37 52.82 -0.71
C SER A 189 -13.75 53.16 -1.19
#